data_3fa185b8f2d789e788080dfd3ac327ad
#
_entry.id   3fa185b8f2d789e788080dfd3ac327ad
#
_cell.length_a   1.000
_cell.length_b   1.000
_cell.length_c   1.000
_cell.angle_alpha   90.00
_cell.angle_beta   90.00
_cell.angle_gamma   90.00
#
_symmetry.space_group_name_H-M   'P 1'
#
loop_
_entity.id
_entity.type
_entity.pdbx_description
1 polymer ?
#
loop_
_entity_poly.entity_id
_entity_poly.type
_entity_poly.pdbx_seq_one_letter_code
_entity_poly.pdbx_strand_id
1 'polypeptide(L)'
;MQKKSFSISWGDSSLEMLPSKALLLPQTNELLICDVHLGKAEYFQQNGIPLTNNSDEQNLLSIKNIVENYKPYKLIILGDLFHSKYSISESLKSKVENLSESLNIKIELIVGNHDIGCKVKNISFLEYKRSSNFIFSHEPIGKFENNILNICGHYHPKISLKNSKDKLSFKCFAMDEKNNTLYLPAFGDLTGGYPCKNSFRKWAIISEKEIIAV
;
A
#
# COMPACT_ATOMS: atom_id res chain seq x y z
N MET A 1 13.57 12.18 15.97
CA MET A 1 12.88 13.15 15.07
C MET A 1 11.53 12.57 14.69
N GLN A 2 10.47 13.37 14.88
CA GLN A 2 9.10 12.98 14.57
C GLN A 2 8.93 12.82 13.04
N LYS A 3 8.31 11.71 12.60
CA LYS A 3 7.99 11.50 11.18
C LYS A 3 6.95 12.55 10.78
N LYS A 4 7.20 13.32 9.72
CA LYS A 4 6.25 14.30 9.20
C LYS A 4 5.26 13.62 8.26
N SER A 5 4.07 13.28 8.78
CA SER A 5 2.91 12.91 7.97
C SER A 5 2.35 14.12 7.22
N PHE A 6 1.55 13.87 6.19
CA PHE A 6 0.80 14.89 5.46
C PHE A 6 -0.69 14.58 5.53
N SER A 7 -1.49 15.53 6.00
CA SER A 7 -2.94 15.33 6.16
C SER A 7 -3.73 16.07 5.07
N ILE A 8 -4.75 15.40 4.55
CA ILE A 8 -5.77 15.98 3.68
C ILE A 8 -7.15 15.68 4.25
N SER A 9 -8.17 16.42 3.82
CA SER A 9 -9.55 16.19 4.21
C SER A 9 -10.39 15.70 3.03
N TRP A 10 -11.36 14.82 3.31
CA TRP A 10 -12.40 14.41 2.38
C TRP A 10 -13.75 14.39 3.10
N GLY A 11 -14.61 15.36 2.77
CA GLY A 11 -15.77 15.66 3.63
C GLY A 11 -15.33 15.98 5.05
N ASP A 12 -15.96 15.36 6.03
CA ASP A 12 -15.62 15.51 7.43
C ASP A 12 -14.50 14.57 7.91
N SER A 13 -13.93 13.79 7.01
CA SER A 13 -12.90 12.81 7.34
C SER A 13 -11.51 13.36 7.07
N SER A 14 -10.56 13.06 7.97
CA SER A 14 -9.13 13.29 7.78
C SER A 14 -8.43 12.03 7.29
N LEU A 15 -7.51 12.21 6.34
CA LEU A 15 -6.66 11.16 5.81
C LEU A 15 -5.21 11.57 6.06
N GLU A 16 -4.47 10.75 6.79
CA GLU A 16 -3.08 11.03 7.15
C GLU A 16 -2.13 10.13 6.33
N MET A 17 -1.44 10.72 5.39
CA MET A 17 -0.42 10.07 4.56
C MET A 17 0.87 9.93 5.36
N LEU A 18 1.40 8.70 5.45
CA LEU A 18 2.57 8.38 6.25
C LEU A 18 3.81 8.16 5.35
N PRO A 19 4.99 8.65 5.76
CA PRO A 19 6.24 8.37 5.02
C PRO A 19 6.54 6.87 4.89
N SER A 20 5.97 6.05 5.75
CA SER A 20 6.03 4.59 5.69
C SER A 20 5.17 3.97 4.60
N LYS A 21 4.72 4.74 3.61
CA LYS A 21 3.91 4.28 2.47
C LYS A 21 2.53 3.75 2.88
N ALA A 22 1.98 4.26 3.97
CA ALA A 22 0.65 3.88 4.47
C ALA A 22 -0.24 5.10 4.64
N LEU A 23 -1.55 4.88 4.66
CA LEU A 23 -2.57 5.87 4.95
C LEU A 23 -3.26 5.51 6.27
N LEU A 24 -3.32 6.46 7.19
CA LEU A 24 -4.08 6.32 8.42
C LEU A 24 -5.40 7.09 8.29
N LEU A 25 -6.49 6.47 8.70
CA LEU A 25 -7.80 7.09 8.89
C LEU A 25 -8.02 7.30 10.39
N PRO A 26 -7.75 8.50 10.93
CA PRO A 26 -7.76 8.72 12.38
C PRO A 26 -9.11 8.48 13.04
N GLN A 27 -10.23 8.79 12.35
CA GLN A 27 -11.59 8.67 12.91
C GLN A 27 -11.98 7.22 13.19
N THR A 28 -11.52 6.27 12.35
CA THR A 28 -11.81 4.83 12.51
C THR A 28 -10.61 4.06 13.04
N ASN A 29 -9.46 4.73 13.17
CA ASN A 29 -8.18 4.14 13.52
C ASN A 29 -7.84 2.94 12.63
N GLU A 30 -8.11 3.05 11.32
CA GLU A 30 -7.79 2.07 10.31
C GLU A 30 -6.51 2.49 9.57
N LEU A 31 -5.59 1.54 9.40
CA LEU A 31 -4.33 1.72 8.67
C LEU A 31 -4.43 0.99 7.33
N LEU A 32 -4.11 1.68 6.24
CA LEU A 32 -4.18 1.13 4.89
C LEU A 32 -2.78 1.07 4.26
N ILE A 33 -2.47 -0.07 3.64
CA ILE A 33 -1.30 -0.28 2.77
C ILE A 33 -1.74 -0.98 1.49
N CYS A 34 -0.88 -1.05 0.47
CA CYS A 34 -1.17 -1.79 -0.77
C CYS A 34 0.11 -2.36 -1.39
N ASP A 35 -0.04 -3.30 -2.30
CA ASP A 35 1.01 -3.74 -3.24
C ASP A 35 2.32 -4.11 -2.52
N VAL A 36 2.25 -5.04 -1.57
CA VAL A 36 3.40 -5.53 -0.80
C VAL A 36 4.26 -6.47 -1.65
N HIS A 37 3.60 -7.30 -2.48
CA HIS A 37 4.21 -8.26 -3.41
C HIS A 37 5.22 -9.19 -2.74
N LEU A 38 4.85 -9.83 -1.64
CA LEU A 38 5.65 -10.87 -1.01
C LEU A 38 5.91 -12.05 -1.97
N GLY A 39 7.08 -12.67 -1.88
CA GLY A 39 7.53 -13.73 -2.78
C GLY A 39 8.10 -13.23 -4.11
N LYS A 40 8.22 -11.92 -4.31
CA LYS A 40 8.72 -11.35 -5.57
C LYS A 40 10.19 -11.67 -5.81
N ALA A 41 11.02 -11.64 -4.78
CA ALA A 41 12.44 -12.00 -4.89
C ALA A 41 12.61 -13.47 -5.29
N GLU A 42 11.84 -14.37 -4.66
CA GLU A 42 11.83 -15.80 -4.99
C GLU A 42 11.40 -16.06 -6.44
N TYR A 43 10.35 -15.36 -6.89
CA TYR A 43 9.91 -15.43 -8.28
C TYR A 43 11.01 -15.01 -9.28
N PHE A 44 11.73 -13.93 -9.01
CA PHE A 44 12.84 -13.49 -9.88
C PHE A 44 14.01 -14.48 -9.86
N GLN A 45 14.36 -15.05 -8.71
CA GLN A 45 15.40 -16.08 -8.61
C GLN A 45 15.05 -17.34 -9.42
N GLN A 46 13.80 -17.80 -9.33
CA GLN A 46 13.31 -18.93 -10.13
C GLN A 46 13.39 -18.66 -11.63
N ASN A 47 13.34 -17.40 -12.05
CA ASN A 47 13.50 -16.96 -13.43
C ASN A 47 14.95 -16.53 -13.79
N GLY A 48 15.93 -16.92 -12.99
CA GLY A 48 17.36 -16.71 -13.28
C GLY A 48 17.90 -15.31 -12.98
N ILE A 49 17.13 -14.46 -12.28
CA ILE A 49 17.57 -13.12 -11.87
C ILE A 49 18.05 -13.18 -10.42
N PRO A 50 19.35 -13.01 -10.14
CA PRO A 50 19.87 -13.09 -8.79
C PRO A 50 19.45 -11.85 -7.99
N LEU A 51 18.54 -12.03 -7.05
CA LEU A 51 18.15 -11.01 -6.05
C LEU A 51 18.43 -11.55 -4.64
N THR A 52 18.80 -10.65 -3.73
CA THR A 52 18.92 -11.00 -2.31
C THR A 52 17.55 -11.25 -1.70
N ASN A 53 17.40 -12.31 -0.91
CA ASN A 53 16.10 -12.81 -0.42
C ASN A 53 15.56 -12.11 0.84
N ASN A 54 16.09 -10.93 1.19
CA ASN A 54 15.71 -10.26 2.45
C ASN A 54 14.51 -9.31 2.32
N SER A 55 13.98 -9.09 1.11
CA SER A 55 12.91 -8.10 0.87
C SER A 55 11.60 -8.46 1.56
N ASP A 56 11.25 -9.75 1.58
CA ASP A 56 10.00 -10.20 2.22
C ASP A 56 10.06 -10.01 3.73
N GLU A 57 11.20 -10.35 4.35
CA GLU A 57 11.41 -10.15 5.78
C GLU A 57 11.41 -8.66 6.16
N GLN A 58 12.01 -7.82 5.33
CA GLN A 58 11.99 -6.37 5.51
C GLN A 58 10.57 -5.79 5.37
N ASN A 59 9.80 -6.25 4.40
CA ASN A 59 8.41 -5.84 4.23
C ASN A 59 7.55 -6.28 5.43
N LEU A 60 7.66 -7.53 5.89
CA LEU A 60 6.95 -8.02 7.07
C LEU A 60 7.35 -7.26 8.34
N LEU A 61 8.63 -6.99 8.52
CA LEU A 61 9.13 -6.17 9.63
C LEU A 61 8.58 -4.73 9.55
N SER A 62 8.52 -4.15 8.36
CA SER A 62 7.96 -2.82 8.15
C SER A 62 6.48 -2.76 8.48
N ILE A 63 5.69 -3.79 8.13
CA ILE A 63 4.28 -3.93 8.54
C ILE A 63 4.17 -4.01 10.06
N LYS A 64 5.00 -4.84 10.70
CA LYS A 64 5.02 -4.96 12.15
C LYS A 64 5.29 -3.61 12.82
N ASN A 65 6.36 -2.96 12.41
CA ASN A 65 6.78 -1.68 12.97
C ASN A 65 5.72 -0.59 12.84
N ILE A 66 5.04 -0.50 11.69
CA ILE A 66 4.01 0.52 11.50
C ILE A 66 2.77 0.25 12.35
N VAL A 67 2.37 -1.02 12.49
CA VAL A 67 1.25 -1.41 13.36
C VAL A 67 1.60 -1.15 14.83
N GLU A 68 2.78 -1.49 15.29
CA GLU A 68 3.22 -1.22 16.66
C GLU A 68 3.30 0.28 16.99
N ASN A 69 3.73 1.10 16.02
CA ASN A 69 3.86 2.54 16.18
C ASN A 69 2.51 3.27 16.21
N TYR A 70 1.58 2.91 15.33
CA TYR A 70 0.30 3.60 15.19
C TYR A 70 -0.85 2.93 15.94
N LYS A 71 -0.68 1.68 16.35
CA LYS A 71 -1.67 0.86 17.10
C LYS A 71 -3.06 0.96 16.49
N PRO A 72 -3.22 0.67 15.18
CA PRO A 72 -4.50 0.77 14.52
C PRO A 72 -5.46 -0.29 15.08
N TYR A 73 -6.75 0.03 15.05
CA TYR A 73 -7.81 -0.95 15.32
C TYR A 73 -7.81 -2.07 14.27
N LYS A 74 -7.45 -1.72 13.02
CA LYS A 74 -7.46 -2.64 11.89
C LYS A 74 -6.39 -2.26 10.87
N LEU A 75 -5.78 -3.28 10.25
CA LEU A 75 -4.98 -3.15 9.04
C LEU A 75 -5.79 -3.58 7.83
N ILE A 76 -5.87 -2.72 6.80
CA ILE A 76 -6.50 -3.03 5.51
C ILE A 76 -5.40 -3.03 4.45
N ILE A 77 -5.27 -4.14 3.73
CA ILE A 77 -4.34 -4.28 2.62
C ILE A 77 -5.13 -4.16 1.32
N LEU A 78 -4.86 -3.14 0.52
CA LEU A 78 -5.56 -2.85 -0.73
C LEU A 78 -4.97 -3.65 -1.90
N GLY A 79 -4.97 -4.95 -1.76
CA GLY A 79 -4.55 -5.93 -2.76
C GLY A 79 -3.05 -6.12 -2.92
N ASP A 80 -2.75 -7.16 -3.67
CA ASP A 80 -1.41 -7.58 -4.04
C ASP A 80 -0.47 -7.73 -2.82
N LEU A 81 -0.97 -8.44 -1.79
CA LEU A 81 -0.13 -8.87 -0.67
C LEU A 81 0.96 -9.81 -1.17
N PHE A 82 0.61 -10.73 -2.07
CA PHE A 82 1.53 -11.67 -2.70
C PHE A 82 1.87 -11.25 -4.13
N HIS A 83 3.02 -11.66 -4.63
CA HIS A 83 3.41 -11.38 -6.01
C HIS A 83 2.74 -12.33 -7.01
N SER A 84 2.49 -13.56 -6.62
CA SER A 84 1.82 -14.58 -7.43
C SER A 84 1.44 -15.75 -6.53
N LYS A 85 0.34 -16.42 -6.83
CA LYS A 85 -0.02 -17.69 -6.17
C LYS A 85 1.06 -18.77 -6.28
N TYR A 86 1.90 -18.70 -7.32
CA TYR A 86 2.98 -19.67 -7.58
C TYR A 86 4.26 -19.34 -6.80
N SER A 87 4.41 -18.12 -6.28
CA SER A 87 5.55 -17.71 -5.47
C SER A 87 5.30 -17.79 -3.96
N ILE A 88 4.18 -18.37 -3.54
CA ILE A 88 3.86 -18.55 -2.13
C ILE A 88 4.39 -19.91 -1.68
N SER A 89 5.61 -19.93 -1.14
CA SER A 89 6.12 -21.11 -0.44
C SER A 89 5.40 -21.28 0.90
N GLU A 90 5.35 -22.53 1.41
CA GLU A 90 4.79 -22.80 2.75
C GLU A 90 5.55 -22.02 3.84
N SER A 91 6.85 -21.77 3.64
CA SER A 91 7.65 -20.93 4.53
C SER A 91 7.16 -19.48 4.54
N LEU A 92 6.92 -18.87 3.38
CA LEU A 92 6.41 -17.50 3.26
C LEU A 92 5.01 -17.40 3.89
N LYS A 93 4.14 -18.37 3.59
CA LYS A 93 2.80 -18.44 4.17
C LYS A 93 2.84 -18.48 5.70
N SER A 94 3.68 -19.36 6.27
CA SER A 94 3.86 -19.45 7.71
C SER A 94 4.37 -18.14 8.32
N LYS A 95 5.29 -17.42 7.66
CA LYS A 95 5.77 -16.10 8.11
C LYS A 95 4.64 -15.07 8.17
N VAL A 96 3.76 -15.05 7.16
CA VAL A 96 2.61 -14.14 7.13
C VAL A 96 1.58 -14.50 8.21
N GLU A 97 1.29 -15.79 8.40
CA GLU A 97 0.39 -16.28 9.44
C GLU A 97 0.92 -15.94 10.84
N ASN A 98 2.20 -16.17 11.12
CA ASN A 98 2.84 -15.82 12.38
C ASN A 98 2.83 -14.30 12.63
N LEU A 99 3.07 -13.49 11.60
CA LEU A 99 2.95 -12.04 11.72
C LEU A 99 1.51 -11.65 12.08
N SER A 100 0.51 -12.19 11.37
CA SER A 100 -0.90 -11.86 11.62
C SER A 100 -1.34 -12.19 13.03
N GLU A 101 -0.88 -13.34 13.58
CA GLU A 101 -1.12 -13.73 14.97
C GLU A 101 -0.43 -12.76 15.95
N SER A 102 0.82 -12.41 15.68
CA SER A 102 1.61 -11.55 16.57
C SER A 102 1.09 -10.12 16.68
N LEU A 103 0.47 -9.60 15.62
CA LEU A 103 -0.07 -8.25 15.60
C LEU A 103 -1.32 -8.07 16.45
N ASN A 104 -2.06 -9.14 16.69
CA ASN A 104 -3.30 -9.16 17.51
C ASN A 104 -4.30 -8.07 17.14
N ILE A 105 -4.42 -7.78 15.85
CA ILE A 105 -5.39 -6.86 15.27
C ILE A 105 -6.13 -7.53 14.11
N LYS A 106 -7.29 -6.98 13.74
CA LYS A 106 -8.01 -7.47 12.55
C LYS A 106 -7.25 -7.07 11.29
N ILE A 107 -7.03 -8.04 10.38
CA ILE A 107 -6.42 -7.82 9.07
C ILE A 107 -7.45 -8.16 8.00
N GLU A 108 -7.71 -7.20 7.10
CA GLU A 108 -8.56 -7.37 5.93
C GLU A 108 -7.71 -7.18 4.68
N LEU A 109 -7.78 -8.13 3.74
CA LEU A 109 -7.16 -8.05 2.43
C LEU A 109 -8.26 -7.84 1.38
N ILE A 110 -8.24 -6.71 0.71
CA ILE A 110 -8.99 -6.53 -0.54
C ILE A 110 -8.22 -7.30 -1.61
N VAL A 111 -8.87 -8.25 -2.25
CA VAL A 111 -8.19 -9.15 -3.19
C VAL A 111 -7.68 -8.38 -4.41
N GLY A 112 -6.38 -8.41 -4.63
CA GLY A 112 -5.74 -7.93 -5.85
C GLY A 112 -5.65 -9.04 -6.92
N ASN A 113 -5.25 -8.68 -8.13
CA ASN A 113 -5.13 -9.63 -9.23
C ASN A 113 -4.07 -10.72 -8.97
N HIS A 114 -3.06 -10.44 -8.16
CA HIS A 114 -2.04 -11.38 -7.75
C HIS A 114 -2.44 -12.28 -6.57
N ASP A 115 -3.47 -11.91 -5.81
CA ASP A 115 -3.93 -12.66 -4.63
C ASP A 115 -4.99 -13.72 -4.95
N ILE A 116 -5.45 -13.79 -6.20
CA ILE A 116 -6.54 -14.70 -6.60
C ILE A 116 -6.16 -16.16 -6.29
N GLY A 117 -6.99 -16.80 -5.47
CA GLY A 117 -6.78 -18.19 -5.03
C GLY A 117 -5.82 -18.37 -3.85
N CYS A 118 -5.26 -17.28 -3.30
CA CYS A 118 -4.48 -17.31 -2.09
C CYS A 118 -5.38 -17.49 -0.85
N LYS A 119 -4.87 -18.20 0.16
CA LYS A 119 -5.53 -18.35 1.46
C LYS A 119 -4.49 -18.32 2.57
N VAL A 120 -4.70 -17.46 3.54
CA VAL A 120 -3.85 -17.29 4.73
C VAL A 120 -4.75 -17.21 5.95
N LYS A 121 -4.37 -17.87 7.03
CA LYS A 121 -5.11 -17.82 8.30
C LYS A 121 -5.07 -16.41 8.89
N ASN A 122 -6.09 -16.09 9.66
CA ASN A 122 -6.24 -14.83 10.41
C ASN A 122 -6.32 -13.55 9.53
N ILE A 123 -6.48 -13.70 8.21
CA ILE A 123 -6.73 -12.61 7.27
C ILE A 123 -8.09 -12.81 6.61
N SER A 124 -8.94 -11.77 6.66
CA SER A 124 -10.24 -11.78 5.98
C SER A 124 -10.07 -11.30 4.55
N PHE A 125 -10.50 -12.08 3.56
CA PHE A 125 -10.42 -11.75 2.15
C PHE A 125 -11.74 -11.12 1.68
N LEU A 126 -11.67 -9.96 1.05
CA LEU A 126 -12.82 -9.18 0.57
C LEU A 126 -12.58 -8.78 -0.89
N GLU A 127 -13.62 -8.72 -1.70
CA GLU A 127 -13.54 -8.20 -3.06
C GLU A 127 -13.38 -6.67 -3.09
N TYR A 128 -14.15 -5.99 -2.26
CA TYR A 128 -14.03 -4.56 -1.97
C TYR A 128 -14.65 -4.27 -0.60
N LYS A 129 -14.46 -3.07 -0.07
CA LYS A 129 -15.09 -2.65 1.17
C LYS A 129 -15.63 -1.24 1.03
N ARG A 130 -16.87 -1.01 1.47
CA ARG A 130 -17.47 0.32 1.61
C ARG A 130 -17.51 0.73 3.08
N SER A 131 -17.10 1.95 3.38
CA SER A 131 -17.11 2.51 4.72
C SER A 131 -17.40 4.00 4.65
N SER A 132 -18.59 4.43 5.10
CA SER A 132 -19.00 5.83 5.07
C SER A 132 -18.76 6.49 3.69
N ASN A 133 -17.86 7.45 3.61
CA ASN A 133 -17.51 8.19 2.40
C ASN A 133 -16.36 7.56 1.60
N PHE A 134 -15.96 6.33 1.91
CA PHE A 134 -14.85 5.63 1.27
C PHE A 134 -15.27 4.32 0.64
N ILE A 135 -14.65 4.01 -0.48
CA ILE A 135 -14.62 2.66 -1.05
C ILE A 135 -13.15 2.24 -1.12
N PHE A 136 -12.86 1.08 -0.55
CA PHE A 136 -11.55 0.45 -0.59
C PHE A 136 -11.57 -0.66 -1.65
N SER A 137 -10.66 -0.58 -2.60
CA SER A 137 -10.52 -1.56 -3.68
C SER A 137 -9.05 -1.74 -4.03
N HIS A 138 -8.70 -2.80 -4.76
CA HIS A 138 -7.36 -2.89 -5.32
C HIS A 138 -7.22 -1.99 -6.54
N GLU A 139 -8.08 -2.17 -7.54
CA GLU A 139 -8.13 -1.32 -8.73
C GLU A 139 -9.15 -0.18 -8.57
N PRO A 140 -8.99 0.93 -9.32
CA PRO A 140 -9.98 2.01 -9.30
C PRO A 140 -11.32 1.53 -9.88
N ILE A 141 -12.41 1.78 -9.14
CA ILE A 141 -13.77 1.30 -9.48
C ILE A 141 -14.57 2.35 -10.28
N GLY A 142 -13.90 3.31 -10.91
CA GLY A 142 -14.57 4.35 -11.69
C GLY A 142 -15.10 5.51 -10.83
N LYS A 143 -15.94 6.37 -11.44
CA LYS A 143 -16.46 7.57 -10.79
C LYS A 143 -17.71 7.24 -9.98
N PHE A 144 -17.69 7.60 -8.70
CA PHE A 144 -18.86 7.56 -7.81
C PHE A 144 -19.50 8.93 -7.67
N GLU A 145 -20.64 8.96 -6.95
CA GLU A 145 -21.28 10.20 -6.50
C GLU A 145 -20.29 11.11 -5.76
N ASN A 146 -20.55 12.42 -5.77
CA ASN A 146 -19.58 13.48 -5.42
C ASN A 146 -18.94 13.39 -4.02
N ASN A 147 -19.49 12.59 -3.12
CA ASN A 147 -19.02 12.50 -1.73
C ASN A 147 -18.26 11.21 -1.41
N ILE A 148 -18.06 10.33 -2.38
CA ILE A 148 -17.37 9.06 -2.17
C ILE A 148 -15.97 9.13 -2.76
N LEU A 149 -14.96 8.81 -1.95
CA LEU A 149 -13.57 8.67 -2.37
C LEU A 149 -13.25 7.18 -2.52
N ASN A 150 -12.78 6.79 -3.71
CA ASN A 150 -12.17 5.50 -3.89
C ASN A 150 -10.71 5.57 -3.45
N ILE A 151 -10.31 4.71 -2.52
CA ILE A 151 -8.92 4.57 -2.08
C ILE A 151 -8.42 3.22 -2.56
N CYS A 152 -7.35 3.20 -3.37
CA CYS A 152 -6.88 1.99 -4.04
C CYS A 152 -5.35 1.93 -4.19
N GLY A 153 -4.86 0.73 -4.54
CA GLY A 153 -3.48 0.43 -4.92
C GLY A 153 -3.28 0.34 -6.43
N HIS A 154 -2.66 -0.75 -6.88
CA HIS A 154 -2.47 -1.21 -8.25
C HIS A 154 -1.67 -0.29 -9.18
N TYR A 155 -1.91 1.01 -9.16
CA TYR A 155 -1.26 1.98 -10.06
C TYR A 155 0.21 2.21 -9.71
N HIS A 156 0.63 1.97 -8.47
CA HIS A 156 1.99 2.21 -7.96
C HIS A 156 2.53 3.60 -8.33
N PRO A 157 1.88 4.68 -7.90
CA PRO A 157 2.22 6.02 -8.37
C PRO A 157 3.62 6.44 -7.98
N LYS A 158 4.35 7.04 -8.95
CA LYS A 158 5.65 7.67 -8.71
C LYS A 158 5.77 8.98 -9.44
N ILE A 159 6.60 9.85 -8.90
CA ILE A 159 7.09 11.04 -9.60
C ILE A 159 8.56 10.87 -9.96
N SER A 160 8.98 11.54 -11.02
CA SER A 160 10.38 11.57 -11.44
C SER A 160 10.82 13.02 -11.58
N LEU A 161 11.87 13.37 -10.84
CA LEU A 161 12.56 14.63 -10.98
C LEU A 161 13.77 14.38 -11.87
N LYS A 162 13.87 15.14 -12.95
CA LYS A 162 14.99 15.06 -13.90
C LYS A 162 15.71 16.39 -13.92
N ASN A 163 17.03 16.34 -13.88
CA ASN A 163 17.89 17.41 -14.31
C ASN A 163 18.74 16.91 -15.51
N SER A 164 19.69 17.71 -16.00
CA SER A 164 20.52 17.37 -17.15
C SER A 164 21.39 16.11 -16.96
N LYS A 165 21.66 15.68 -15.72
CA LYS A 165 22.59 14.59 -15.39
C LYS A 165 21.93 13.43 -14.65
N ASP A 166 20.87 13.71 -13.86
CA ASP A 166 20.30 12.72 -12.95
C ASP A 166 18.77 12.61 -13.09
N LYS A 167 18.27 11.41 -12.79
CA LYS A 167 16.84 11.13 -12.69
C LYS A 167 16.58 10.48 -11.33
N LEU A 168 15.92 11.21 -10.45
CA LEU A 168 15.43 10.70 -9.18
C LEU A 168 13.96 10.32 -9.31
N SER A 169 13.58 9.22 -8.67
CA SER A 169 12.20 8.74 -8.69
C SER A 169 11.73 8.45 -7.28
N PHE A 170 10.56 8.98 -6.92
CA PHE A 170 9.98 8.84 -5.59
C PHE A 170 8.60 8.21 -5.69
N LYS A 171 8.30 7.24 -4.81
CA LYS A 171 6.94 6.77 -4.60
C LYS A 171 6.10 7.93 -4.07
N CYS A 172 4.83 7.99 -4.43
CA CYS A 172 3.96 9.09 -3.98
C CYS A 172 2.52 8.62 -3.79
N PHE A 173 1.78 9.33 -2.97
CA PHE A 173 0.32 9.32 -3.04
C PHE A 173 -0.11 10.18 -4.22
N ALA A 174 -1.18 9.79 -4.89
CA ALA A 174 -1.69 10.53 -6.04
C ALA A 174 -3.23 10.61 -6.02
N MET A 175 -3.78 11.81 -6.17
CA MET A 175 -5.21 12.05 -6.19
C MET A 175 -5.66 12.40 -7.60
N ASP A 176 -6.55 11.60 -8.17
CA ASP A 176 -7.34 11.93 -9.36
C ASP A 176 -8.65 12.58 -8.90
N GLU A 177 -8.65 13.91 -8.85
CA GLU A 177 -9.83 14.69 -8.42
C GLU A 177 -11.02 14.54 -9.38
N LYS A 178 -10.74 14.28 -10.67
CA LYS A 178 -11.79 14.07 -11.66
C LYS A 178 -12.63 12.81 -11.38
N ASN A 179 -11.98 11.76 -10.87
CA ASN A 179 -12.61 10.48 -10.61
C ASN A 179 -12.77 10.18 -9.12
N ASN A 180 -12.48 11.15 -8.22
CA ASN A 180 -12.51 10.96 -6.77
C ASN A 180 -11.72 9.70 -6.34
N THR A 181 -10.47 9.58 -6.80
CA THR A 181 -9.66 8.39 -6.55
C THR A 181 -8.33 8.77 -5.93
N LEU A 182 -8.01 8.21 -4.76
CA LEU A 182 -6.72 8.31 -4.10
C LEU A 182 -5.95 7.01 -4.30
N TYR A 183 -4.85 7.07 -5.03
CA TYR A 183 -3.91 5.97 -5.21
C TYR A 183 -2.84 6.00 -4.13
N LEU A 184 -2.65 4.88 -3.44
CA LEU A 184 -1.58 4.69 -2.48
C LEU A 184 -0.27 4.29 -3.19
N PRO A 185 0.89 4.69 -2.63
CA PRO A 185 2.18 4.17 -3.08
C PRO A 185 2.32 2.69 -2.76
N ALA A 186 2.91 1.92 -3.66
CA ALA A 186 3.22 0.52 -3.39
C ALA A 186 4.10 0.38 -2.13
N PHE A 187 3.68 -0.47 -1.20
CA PHE A 187 4.38 -0.68 0.08
C PHE A 187 5.69 -1.45 -0.11
N GLY A 188 5.66 -2.50 -0.93
CA GLY A 188 6.80 -3.40 -1.13
C GLY A 188 8.02 -2.72 -1.73
N ASP A 189 9.20 -3.04 -1.22
CA ASP A 189 10.46 -2.38 -1.62
C ASP A 189 10.88 -2.74 -3.06
N LEU A 190 10.68 -3.98 -3.48
CA LEU A 190 10.94 -4.42 -4.86
C LEU A 190 9.84 -4.03 -5.85
N THR A 191 8.80 -3.34 -5.39
CA THR A 191 7.70 -2.93 -6.25
C THR A 191 8.06 -1.64 -6.95
N GLY A 192 8.12 -1.70 -8.28
CA GLY A 192 8.33 -0.54 -9.15
C GLY A 192 7.15 0.43 -9.09
N GLY A 193 7.07 1.34 -10.06
CA GLY A 193 5.92 2.24 -10.13
C GLY A 193 5.84 2.93 -11.47
N TYR A 194 4.68 3.53 -11.74
CA TYR A 194 4.37 4.23 -12.98
C TYR A 194 4.34 5.76 -12.77
N PRO A 195 4.81 6.54 -13.75
CA PRO A 195 4.72 7.99 -13.66
C PRO A 195 3.27 8.45 -13.52
N CYS A 196 3.02 9.31 -12.55
CA CYS A 196 1.70 9.93 -12.39
C CYS A 196 1.35 10.86 -13.55
N LYS A 197 0.06 10.93 -13.91
CA LYS A 197 -0.47 11.93 -14.82
C LYS A 197 -0.23 13.35 -14.25
N ASN A 198 0.03 14.31 -15.12
CA ASN A 198 0.26 15.69 -14.69
C ASN A 198 -0.96 16.30 -13.98
N SER A 199 -2.18 15.89 -14.35
CA SER A 199 -3.43 16.34 -13.76
C SER A 199 -3.69 15.85 -12.33
N PHE A 200 -2.90 14.90 -11.82
CA PHE A 200 -3.07 14.38 -10.45
C PHE A 200 -2.37 15.30 -9.45
N ARG A 201 -3.01 15.56 -8.30
CA ARG A 201 -2.29 16.08 -7.13
C ARG A 201 -1.42 14.97 -6.56
N LYS A 202 -0.22 15.33 -6.12
CA LYS A 202 0.79 14.35 -5.72
C LYS A 202 1.48 14.76 -4.44
N TRP A 203 1.80 13.75 -3.60
CA TRP A 203 2.58 13.90 -2.39
C TRP A 203 3.71 12.89 -2.41
N ALA A 204 4.92 13.39 -2.63
CA ALA A 204 6.12 12.57 -2.76
C ALA A 204 6.65 12.13 -1.40
N ILE A 205 7.02 10.88 -1.28
CA ILE A 205 7.75 10.33 -0.14
C ILE A 205 9.24 10.53 -0.43
N ILE A 206 9.82 11.58 0.17
CA ILE A 206 11.22 11.94 -0.07
C ILE A 206 12.16 11.07 0.76
N SER A 207 11.72 10.67 1.95
CA SER A 207 12.47 9.80 2.84
C SER A 207 11.52 9.05 3.78
N GLU A 208 12.04 8.15 4.60
CA GLU A 208 11.27 7.48 5.66
C GLU A 208 10.69 8.44 6.71
N LYS A 209 11.00 9.73 6.63
CA LYS A 209 10.60 10.75 7.63
C LYS A 209 9.80 11.90 7.04
N GLU A 210 9.70 12.01 5.71
CA GLU A 210 9.15 13.21 5.09
C GLU A 210 8.32 12.96 3.83
N ILE A 211 7.17 13.61 3.78
CA ILE A 211 6.29 13.72 2.61
C ILE A 211 6.16 15.19 2.24
N ILE A 212 6.22 15.51 0.96
CA ILE A 212 6.01 16.84 0.42
C ILE A 212 4.94 16.84 -0.66
N ALA A 213 4.13 17.91 -0.73
CA ALA A 213 3.24 18.16 -1.86
C ALA A 213 4.06 18.61 -3.08
N VAL A 214 3.69 18.16 -4.31
CA VAL A 214 4.42 18.40 -5.55
C VAL A 214 3.47 18.86 -6.65
#